data_50f471f5219efc9a46c491531ea64eca
#
_entry.id   50f471f5219efc9a46c491531ea64eca
#
_cell.length_a   1.000
_cell.length_b   1.000
_cell.length_c   1.000
_cell.angle_alpha   90.00
_cell.angle_beta   90.00
_cell.angle_gamma   90.00
#
_symmetry.space_group_name_H-M   'P 1'
#
loop_
_entity.id
_entity.type
_entity.pdbx_description
1 polymer ?
#
loop_
_entity_poly.entity_id
_entity_poly.type
_entity_poly.pdbx_seq_one_letter_code
_entity_poly.pdbx_strand_id
1 'polypeptide(L)'
;GYTFSGWSEIPATMPAKDVTVTGTFSVNSYKLTYMIDGKEYKSYDVEYGSAITPQKAPIKKGYTFSGWSEIPATMPAKDVTVTGTFSVNSYKLTYMVDDKEYKSYEVEYRSSITPEPEPTMEGYIFSGWSEIPETMPAEDVVVTGTFTLDTTGIDDIYSDDDNKEYYTIDGVRIAQPNKGINIVKMSDGSIKKIFVK
;
A
#
# COMPACT_ATOMS: atom_id res chain seq x y z
N GLY A 1 -19.15 -28.47 32.44
CA GLY A 1 -19.97 -28.30 31.24
C GLY A 1 -21.48 -28.44 31.49
N TYR A 2 -21.89 -28.95 32.65
CA TYR A 2 -23.31 -29.13 33.00
C TYR A 2 -23.57 -28.64 34.39
N THR A 3 -24.78 -28.16 34.62
CA THR A 3 -25.32 -27.79 35.94
C THR A 3 -26.45 -28.72 36.28
N PHE A 4 -26.40 -29.32 37.47
CA PHE A 4 -27.50 -30.14 38.00
C PHE A 4 -28.68 -29.27 38.45
N SER A 5 -29.88 -29.56 37.98
CA SER A 5 -31.08 -28.76 38.29
C SER A 5 -31.61 -28.95 39.73
N GLY A 6 -31.02 -29.89 40.46
CA GLY A 6 -31.53 -30.34 41.74
C GLY A 6 -32.52 -31.54 41.62
N TRP A 7 -32.83 -32.12 42.72
CA TRP A 7 -33.80 -33.19 42.77
C TRP A 7 -35.24 -32.66 42.74
N SER A 8 -36.17 -33.44 42.20
CA SER A 8 -37.59 -33.20 42.31
C SER A 8 -38.00 -33.22 43.82
N GLU A 9 -39.25 -32.84 44.11
CA GLU A 9 -39.74 -32.87 45.47
C GLU A 9 -39.53 -34.23 46.13
N ILE A 10 -38.90 -34.21 47.33
CA ILE A 10 -38.65 -35.39 48.14
C ILE A 10 -39.58 -35.30 49.30
N PRO A 11 -40.52 -36.27 49.46
CA PRO A 11 -41.43 -36.24 50.61
C PRO A 11 -40.67 -36.38 51.91
N ALA A 12 -41.11 -35.62 52.97
CA ALA A 12 -40.47 -35.63 54.28
C ALA A 12 -40.55 -36.99 55.00
N THR A 13 -41.55 -37.78 54.63
CA THR A 13 -41.76 -39.19 55.18
C THR A 13 -42.11 -40.10 54.01
N MET A 14 -41.62 -41.34 54.04
CA MET A 14 -41.91 -42.34 52.99
C MET A 14 -43.42 -42.71 53.03
N PRO A 15 -44.16 -42.43 51.92
CA PRO A 15 -45.57 -42.85 51.84
C PRO A 15 -45.67 -44.38 51.62
N ALA A 16 -46.91 -44.94 51.79
CA ALA A 16 -47.17 -46.37 51.54
C ALA A 16 -47.27 -46.70 50.02
N LYS A 17 -46.39 -46.10 49.21
CA LYS A 17 -46.24 -46.31 47.74
C LYS A 17 -44.79 -45.96 47.31
N ASP A 18 -44.39 -46.51 46.21
CA ASP A 18 -43.08 -46.16 45.61
C ASP A 18 -42.97 -44.68 45.31
N VAL A 19 -41.79 -44.11 45.57
CA VAL A 19 -41.46 -42.72 45.28
C VAL A 19 -40.32 -42.71 44.31
N THR A 20 -40.48 -42.02 43.19
CA THR A 20 -39.43 -41.74 42.22
C THR A 20 -38.97 -40.29 42.35
N VAL A 21 -37.71 -40.09 42.64
CA VAL A 21 -37.03 -38.77 42.66
C VAL A 21 -36.22 -38.61 41.40
N THR A 22 -36.44 -37.53 40.69
CA THR A 22 -35.77 -37.24 39.43
C THR A 22 -34.98 -35.94 39.51
N GLY A 23 -33.94 -35.85 38.71
CA GLY A 23 -33.18 -34.65 38.51
C GLY A 23 -32.64 -34.60 37.07
N THR A 24 -32.33 -33.43 36.60
CA THR A 24 -31.80 -33.21 35.23
C THR A 24 -30.52 -32.40 35.27
N PHE A 25 -29.74 -32.53 34.21
CA PHE A 25 -28.61 -31.66 33.96
C PHE A 25 -28.93 -30.72 32.80
N SER A 26 -28.61 -29.44 32.95
CA SER A 26 -28.61 -28.45 31.86
C SER A 26 -27.18 -28.22 31.35
N VAL A 27 -27.01 -28.11 30.05
CA VAL A 27 -25.75 -27.75 29.46
C VAL A 27 -25.43 -26.27 29.77
N ASN A 28 -24.19 -25.99 30.14
CA ASN A 28 -23.73 -24.61 30.37
C ASN A 28 -23.22 -23.99 29.06
N SER A 29 -23.44 -22.70 28.91
CA SER A 29 -22.85 -21.91 27.84
C SER A 29 -21.59 -21.17 28.33
N TYR A 30 -20.63 -20.99 27.43
CA TYR A 30 -19.39 -20.28 27.65
C TYR A 30 -19.20 -19.28 26.54
N LYS A 31 -18.45 -18.19 26.83
CA LYS A 31 -18.24 -17.11 25.89
C LYS A 31 -17.13 -17.48 24.92
N LEU A 32 -17.43 -17.35 23.61
CA LEU A 32 -16.45 -17.41 22.52
C LEU A 32 -16.27 -15.98 21.98
N THR A 33 -15.08 -15.41 22.21
CA THR A 33 -14.76 -14.03 21.82
C THR A 33 -13.69 -14.00 20.76
N TYR A 34 -13.95 -13.32 19.65
CA TYR A 34 -12.99 -13.02 18.60
C TYR A 34 -12.44 -11.60 18.81
N MET A 35 -11.10 -11.48 18.88
CA MET A 35 -10.37 -10.23 19.07
C MET A 35 -9.54 -9.91 17.82
N ILE A 36 -9.53 -8.64 17.41
CA ILE A 36 -8.66 -8.15 16.34
C ILE A 36 -7.88 -6.94 16.87
N ASP A 37 -6.56 -6.97 16.75
CA ASP A 37 -5.66 -5.93 17.23
C ASP A 37 -5.94 -5.55 18.70
N GLY A 38 -6.27 -6.55 19.53
CA GLY A 38 -6.58 -6.38 20.95
C GLY A 38 -7.97 -5.83 21.26
N LYS A 39 -8.84 -5.65 20.26
CA LYS A 39 -10.22 -5.18 20.43
C LYS A 39 -11.21 -6.28 20.11
N GLU A 40 -12.33 -6.33 20.86
CA GLU A 40 -13.40 -7.27 20.57
C GLU A 40 -13.99 -7.00 19.18
N TYR A 41 -14.01 -8.03 18.36
CA TYR A 41 -14.60 -8.03 17.04
C TYR A 41 -16.01 -8.62 17.06
N LYS A 42 -16.17 -9.79 17.69
CA LYS A 42 -17.44 -10.49 17.88
C LYS A 42 -17.39 -11.38 19.12
N SER A 43 -18.55 -11.62 19.72
CA SER A 43 -18.69 -12.48 20.89
C SER A 43 -20.00 -13.28 20.81
N TYR A 44 -19.97 -14.53 21.25
CA TYR A 44 -21.09 -15.47 21.23
C TYR A 44 -21.10 -16.28 22.50
N ASP A 45 -22.29 -16.64 22.97
CA ASP A 45 -22.48 -17.68 23.99
C ASP A 45 -22.71 -19.02 23.27
N VAL A 46 -21.86 -20.01 23.55
CA VAL A 46 -21.84 -21.30 22.88
C VAL A 46 -21.95 -22.40 23.94
N GLU A 47 -22.85 -23.34 23.75
CA GLU A 47 -23.04 -24.46 24.66
C GLU A 47 -21.81 -25.37 24.71
N TYR A 48 -21.47 -25.86 25.89
CA TYR A 48 -20.40 -26.83 26.09
C TYR A 48 -20.54 -28.05 25.14
N GLY A 49 -19.46 -28.42 24.50
CA GLY A 49 -19.40 -29.56 23.58
C GLY A 49 -19.93 -29.27 22.17
N SER A 50 -20.58 -28.12 21.94
CA SER A 50 -21.05 -27.74 20.61
C SER A 50 -19.87 -27.44 19.66
N ALA A 51 -20.02 -27.82 18.41
CA ALA A 51 -19.00 -27.55 17.37
C ALA A 51 -18.85 -26.05 17.16
N ILE A 52 -17.59 -25.59 17.07
CA ILE A 52 -17.26 -24.20 16.74
C ILE A 52 -17.02 -24.08 15.24
N THR A 53 -17.82 -23.26 14.58
CA THR A 53 -17.57 -22.84 13.20
C THR A 53 -16.74 -21.55 13.22
N PRO A 54 -15.50 -21.56 12.67
CA PRO A 54 -14.63 -20.39 12.65
C PRO A 54 -15.30 -19.19 11.95
N GLN A 55 -15.07 -17.98 12.48
CA GLN A 55 -15.47 -16.76 11.80
C GLN A 55 -14.68 -16.59 10.51
N LYS A 56 -15.37 -16.12 9.45
CA LYS A 56 -14.72 -15.73 8.20
C LYS A 56 -13.68 -14.65 8.50
N ALA A 57 -12.51 -14.75 7.85
CA ALA A 57 -11.47 -13.74 7.93
C ALA A 57 -12.00 -12.35 7.52
N PRO A 58 -11.81 -11.32 8.34
CA PRO A 58 -12.19 -9.96 7.99
C PRO A 58 -11.28 -9.40 6.88
N ILE A 59 -11.82 -8.47 6.08
CA ILE A 59 -11.07 -7.80 5.02
C ILE A 59 -10.93 -6.32 5.40
N LYS A 60 -9.71 -5.79 5.25
CA LYS A 60 -9.40 -4.37 5.47
C LYS A 60 -8.46 -3.91 4.36
N LYS A 61 -8.92 -2.90 3.56
CA LYS A 61 -8.13 -2.37 2.43
C LYS A 61 -6.76 -1.90 2.90
N GLY A 62 -5.71 -2.30 2.21
CA GLY A 62 -4.33 -1.95 2.53
C GLY A 62 -3.70 -2.73 3.69
N TYR A 63 -4.37 -3.78 4.18
CA TYR A 63 -3.87 -4.61 5.28
C TYR A 63 -4.05 -6.10 4.96
N THR A 64 -3.16 -6.91 5.51
CA THR A 64 -3.23 -8.36 5.47
C THR A 64 -3.61 -8.90 6.85
N PHE A 65 -4.63 -9.75 6.90
CA PHE A 65 -5.04 -10.40 8.14
C PHE A 65 -4.14 -11.61 8.43
N SER A 66 -3.63 -11.73 9.66
CA SER A 66 -2.73 -12.81 10.09
C SER A 66 -3.36 -14.22 10.08
N GLY A 67 -4.68 -14.28 9.95
CA GLY A 67 -5.47 -15.46 10.32
C GLY A 67 -5.88 -15.45 11.79
N TRP A 68 -6.83 -16.31 12.13
CA TRP A 68 -7.22 -16.54 13.51
C TRP A 68 -6.22 -17.42 14.24
N SER A 69 -6.00 -17.20 15.53
CA SER A 69 -5.28 -18.13 16.40
C SER A 69 -5.97 -19.49 16.43
N GLU A 70 -5.38 -20.46 17.12
CA GLU A 70 -5.96 -21.79 17.28
C GLU A 70 -7.41 -21.71 17.81
N ILE A 71 -8.33 -22.39 17.15
CA ILE A 71 -9.73 -22.48 17.49
C ILE A 71 -10.04 -23.93 17.85
N PRO A 72 -10.54 -24.22 19.07
CA PRO A 72 -10.93 -25.58 19.41
C PRO A 72 -12.10 -26.07 18.54
N ALA A 73 -12.11 -27.34 18.18
CA ALA A 73 -13.17 -27.93 17.37
C ALA A 73 -14.56 -27.87 18.05
N THR A 74 -14.57 -27.96 19.38
CA THR A 74 -15.80 -27.88 20.20
C THR A 74 -15.59 -26.99 21.39
N MET A 75 -16.69 -26.41 21.92
CA MET A 75 -16.63 -25.48 23.05
C MET A 75 -16.21 -26.20 24.32
N PRO A 76 -15.09 -25.83 24.95
CA PRO A 76 -14.65 -26.37 26.23
C PRO A 76 -15.51 -25.83 27.38
N ALA A 77 -15.36 -26.41 28.60
CA ALA A 77 -16.04 -25.92 29.81
C ALA A 77 -15.39 -24.64 30.39
N LYS A 78 -15.05 -23.67 29.53
CA LYS A 78 -14.48 -22.37 29.87
C LYS A 78 -14.64 -21.40 28.68
N ASP A 79 -14.53 -20.11 28.94
CA ASP A 79 -14.49 -19.10 27.90
C ASP A 79 -13.25 -19.27 26.97
N VAL A 80 -13.45 -18.97 25.70
CA VAL A 80 -12.45 -19.06 24.64
C VAL A 80 -12.26 -17.68 24.01
N THR A 81 -11.00 -17.25 23.92
CA THR A 81 -10.62 -16.04 23.18
C THR A 81 -9.79 -16.44 21.97
N VAL A 82 -10.24 -16.04 20.79
CA VAL A 82 -9.57 -16.24 19.52
C VAL A 82 -9.04 -14.88 19.06
N THR A 83 -7.79 -14.82 18.66
CA THR A 83 -7.13 -13.56 18.29
C THR A 83 -6.69 -13.57 16.83
N GLY A 84 -6.66 -12.39 16.22
CA GLY A 84 -6.06 -12.12 14.94
C GLY A 84 -5.55 -10.68 14.89
N THR A 85 -4.66 -10.39 13.97
CA THR A 85 -4.06 -9.06 13.80
C THR A 85 -4.06 -8.66 12.33
N PHE A 86 -4.03 -7.37 12.07
CA PHE A 86 -3.77 -6.82 10.76
C PHE A 86 -2.34 -6.28 10.69
N SER A 87 -1.61 -6.60 9.62
CA SER A 87 -0.37 -5.95 9.22
C SER A 87 -0.65 -4.99 8.06
N VAL A 88 -0.01 -3.82 8.07
CA VAL A 88 -0.05 -2.88 6.94
C VAL A 88 0.68 -3.50 5.75
N ASN A 89 0.14 -3.31 4.55
CA ASN A 89 0.79 -3.74 3.32
C ASN A 89 1.67 -2.61 2.77
N SER A 90 2.77 -2.98 2.13
CA SER A 90 3.57 -2.06 1.32
C SER A 90 3.19 -2.21 -0.15
N TYR A 91 3.36 -1.11 -0.89
CA TYR A 91 3.10 -1.01 -2.32
C TYR A 91 4.27 -0.30 -3.00
N LYS A 92 4.51 -0.64 -4.25
CA LYS A 92 5.64 -0.09 -5.00
C LYS A 92 5.32 1.33 -5.49
N LEU A 93 6.20 2.28 -5.18
CA LEU A 93 6.24 3.63 -5.75
C LEU A 93 7.40 3.66 -6.75
N THR A 94 7.10 3.86 -8.03
CA THR A 94 8.09 3.87 -9.10
C THR A 94 8.14 5.23 -9.78
N TYR A 95 9.32 5.82 -9.90
CA TYR A 95 9.60 7.01 -10.68
C TYR A 95 10.17 6.59 -12.03
N MET A 96 9.55 7.05 -13.12
CA MET A 96 9.95 6.77 -14.51
C MET A 96 10.41 8.06 -15.18
N VAL A 97 11.52 8.00 -15.90
CA VAL A 97 12.01 9.09 -16.76
C VAL A 97 12.17 8.56 -18.17
N ASP A 98 11.52 9.17 -19.15
CA ASP A 98 11.52 8.74 -20.55
C ASP A 98 11.25 7.23 -20.70
N ASP A 99 10.18 6.76 -20.01
CA ASP A 99 9.72 5.36 -19.98
C ASP A 99 10.73 4.36 -19.37
N LYS A 100 11.75 4.84 -18.67
CA LYS A 100 12.71 3.99 -17.95
C LYS A 100 12.59 4.19 -16.45
N GLU A 101 12.69 3.10 -15.68
CA GLU A 101 12.71 3.18 -14.22
C GLU A 101 13.93 4.01 -13.78
N TYR A 102 13.64 5.12 -13.09
CA TYR A 102 14.65 5.99 -12.48
C TYR A 102 14.93 5.56 -11.05
N LYS A 103 13.89 5.39 -10.25
CA LYS A 103 13.96 4.90 -8.86
C LYS A 103 12.68 4.18 -8.48
N SER A 104 12.75 3.28 -7.51
CA SER A 104 11.56 2.67 -6.91
C SER A 104 11.73 2.41 -5.41
N TYR A 105 10.61 2.41 -4.70
CA TYR A 105 10.51 2.28 -3.24
C TYR A 105 9.33 1.39 -2.85
N GLU A 106 9.50 0.61 -1.77
CA GLU A 106 8.40 -0.05 -1.07
C GLU A 106 7.90 0.89 0.03
N VAL A 107 6.66 1.34 -0.07
CA VAL A 107 6.06 2.33 0.82
C VAL A 107 4.81 1.74 1.47
N GLU A 108 4.72 1.80 2.79
CA GLU A 108 3.55 1.32 3.52
C GLU A 108 2.29 2.12 3.17
N TYR A 109 1.17 1.42 3.09
CA TYR A 109 -0.14 2.04 2.89
C TYR A 109 -0.39 3.17 3.89
N ARG A 110 -0.82 4.34 3.37
CA ARG A 110 -1.05 5.59 4.11
C ARG A 110 0.19 6.30 4.66
N SER A 111 1.38 5.80 4.43
CA SER A 111 2.60 6.57 4.72
C SER A 111 2.69 7.78 3.79
N SER A 112 3.19 8.89 4.31
CA SER A 112 3.42 10.10 3.52
C SER A 112 4.48 9.84 2.45
N ILE A 113 4.25 10.35 1.24
CA ILE A 113 5.20 10.29 0.15
C ILE A 113 5.96 11.63 0.10
N THR A 114 7.28 11.54 0.19
CA THR A 114 8.17 12.68 -0.10
C THR A 114 8.59 12.57 -1.56
N PRO A 115 8.25 13.55 -2.42
CA PRO A 115 8.63 13.53 -3.82
C PRO A 115 10.15 13.42 -4.01
N GLU A 116 10.57 12.65 -5.03
CA GLU A 116 11.96 12.65 -5.46
C GLU A 116 12.35 14.01 -6.01
N PRO A 117 13.59 14.47 -5.74
CA PRO A 117 14.16 15.62 -6.44
C PRO A 117 14.11 15.41 -7.95
N GLU A 118 13.83 16.47 -8.68
CA GLU A 118 13.85 16.42 -10.13
C GLU A 118 15.25 16.09 -10.66
N PRO A 119 15.38 15.14 -11.60
CA PRO A 119 16.65 14.85 -12.23
C PRO A 119 17.04 15.99 -13.17
N THR A 120 18.33 16.16 -13.39
CA THR A 120 18.88 17.14 -14.32
C THR A 120 19.67 16.47 -15.44
N MET A 121 19.55 16.99 -16.65
CA MET A 121 20.31 16.54 -17.81
C MET A 121 20.76 17.77 -18.62
N GLU A 122 22.06 17.85 -18.94
CA GLU A 122 22.61 18.98 -19.69
C GLU A 122 21.95 19.12 -21.06
N GLY A 123 21.52 20.33 -21.41
CA GLY A 123 20.84 20.64 -22.67
C GLY A 123 19.37 20.18 -22.75
N TYR A 124 18.78 19.77 -21.65
CA TYR A 124 17.38 19.35 -21.58
C TYR A 124 16.65 20.00 -20.42
N ILE A 125 15.34 20.16 -20.59
CA ILE A 125 14.42 20.64 -19.57
C ILE A 125 13.59 19.46 -19.11
N PHE A 126 13.52 19.23 -17.78
CA PHE A 126 12.65 18.23 -17.20
C PHE A 126 11.21 18.75 -17.14
N SER A 127 10.23 17.91 -17.47
CA SER A 127 8.80 18.27 -17.50
C SER A 127 8.20 18.53 -16.10
N GLY A 128 8.93 18.20 -15.04
CA GLY A 128 8.38 17.96 -13.72
C GLY A 128 7.80 16.55 -13.59
N TRP A 129 7.59 16.13 -12.37
CA TRP A 129 6.91 14.85 -12.10
C TRP A 129 5.42 14.97 -12.36
N SER A 130 4.79 13.87 -12.80
CA SER A 130 3.33 13.74 -12.83
C SER A 130 2.74 13.87 -11.43
N GLU A 131 1.41 13.83 -11.30
CA GLU A 131 0.73 13.89 -10.01
C GLU A 131 1.26 12.82 -9.04
N ILE A 132 1.66 13.25 -7.85
CA ILE A 132 2.16 12.39 -6.77
C ILE A 132 1.13 12.45 -5.64
N PRO A 133 0.56 11.32 -5.20
CA PRO A 133 -0.35 11.34 -4.07
C PRO A 133 0.38 11.72 -2.77
N GLU A 134 -0.30 12.44 -1.87
CA GLU A 134 0.27 12.84 -0.57
C GLU A 134 0.62 11.63 0.32
N THR A 135 -0.16 10.53 0.18
CA THR A 135 0.05 9.29 0.94
C THR A 135 -0.10 8.09 0.02
N MET A 136 0.60 7.00 0.34
CA MET A 136 0.57 5.77 -0.45
C MET A 136 -0.81 5.14 -0.47
N PRO A 137 -1.45 4.98 -1.64
CA PRO A 137 -2.71 4.27 -1.80
C PRO A 137 -2.53 2.75 -1.61
N ALA A 138 -3.65 2.00 -1.58
CA ALA A 138 -3.59 0.54 -1.50
C ALA A 138 -3.45 -0.10 -2.90
N GLU A 139 -2.47 0.38 -3.65
CA GLU A 139 -2.05 -0.06 -5.00
C GLU A 139 -0.69 0.53 -5.34
N ASP A 140 0.00 -0.03 -6.33
CA ASP A 140 1.26 0.50 -6.81
C ASP A 140 1.05 1.84 -7.52
N VAL A 141 2.03 2.75 -7.36
CA VAL A 141 2.03 4.10 -7.94
C VAL A 141 3.18 4.24 -8.92
N VAL A 142 2.90 4.74 -10.10
CA VAL A 142 3.91 5.11 -11.10
C VAL A 142 3.84 6.62 -11.33
N VAL A 143 4.96 7.28 -11.06
CA VAL A 143 5.17 8.71 -11.27
C VAL A 143 6.07 8.86 -12.49
N THR A 144 5.68 9.71 -13.44
CA THR A 144 6.40 9.87 -14.71
C THR A 144 6.91 11.29 -14.88
N GLY A 145 8.03 11.42 -15.56
CA GLY A 145 8.58 12.67 -16.05
C GLY A 145 9.35 12.43 -17.33
N THR A 146 9.55 13.46 -18.12
CA THR A 146 10.25 13.38 -19.40
C THR A 146 11.24 14.52 -19.55
N PHE A 147 12.29 14.30 -20.32
CA PHE A 147 13.20 15.32 -20.75
C PHE A 147 12.85 15.82 -22.16
N THR A 148 12.81 17.11 -22.34
CA THR A 148 12.70 17.77 -23.64
C THR A 148 13.94 18.58 -23.93
N LEU A 149 14.38 18.61 -25.18
CA LEU A 149 15.54 19.39 -25.56
C LEU A 149 15.33 20.86 -25.20
N ASP A 150 16.28 21.45 -24.48
CA ASP A 150 16.27 22.88 -24.20
C ASP A 150 16.58 23.67 -25.47
N THR A 151 15.49 24.20 -26.05
CA THR A 151 15.59 25.08 -27.23
C THR A 151 15.50 26.56 -26.87
N THR A 152 15.49 26.91 -25.57
CA THR A 152 15.45 28.30 -25.14
C THR A 152 16.76 29.02 -25.55
N GLY A 153 16.64 30.17 -26.16
CA GLY A 153 17.77 30.92 -26.69
C GLY A 153 18.34 30.35 -28.00
N ILE A 154 17.63 29.44 -28.69
CA ILE A 154 17.97 29.01 -30.04
C ILE A 154 17.27 29.93 -31.04
N ASP A 155 18.03 30.73 -31.75
CA ASP A 155 17.54 31.55 -32.86
C ASP A 155 17.61 30.77 -34.19
N ASP A 156 16.52 30.79 -34.95
CA ASP A 156 16.56 30.35 -36.35
C ASP A 156 17.45 31.33 -37.13
N ILE A 157 18.63 30.84 -37.59
CA ILE A 157 19.55 31.67 -38.34
C ILE A 157 19.18 31.66 -39.81
N TYR A 158 18.36 32.60 -40.22
CA TYR A 158 18.14 32.96 -41.64
C TYR A 158 18.87 34.26 -42.00
N SER A 159 20.06 34.54 -41.43
CA SER A 159 20.83 35.69 -41.80
C SER A 159 21.86 35.32 -42.86
N ASP A 160 21.97 36.10 -43.93
CA ASP A 160 22.96 36.03 -45.02
C ASP A 160 24.37 36.48 -44.56
N ASP A 161 24.76 36.21 -43.31
CA ASP A 161 26.08 36.53 -42.83
C ASP A 161 27.09 35.47 -43.26
N ASP A 162 27.89 35.77 -44.30
CA ASP A 162 28.90 34.87 -44.87
C ASP A 162 30.11 34.61 -43.96
N ASN A 163 30.23 35.35 -42.83
CA ASN A 163 31.35 35.25 -41.90
C ASN A 163 31.01 34.61 -40.55
N LYS A 164 30.14 33.62 -40.54
CA LYS A 164 29.78 32.87 -39.31
C LYS A 164 30.86 31.86 -38.95
N GLU A 165 31.15 31.76 -37.67
CA GLU A 165 31.96 30.67 -37.11
C GLU A 165 31.08 29.74 -36.30
N TYR A 166 31.20 28.43 -36.55
CA TYR A 166 30.44 27.41 -35.84
C TYR A 166 31.29 26.72 -34.81
N TYR A 167 30.68 26.43 -33.67
CA TYR A 167 31.30 25.71 -32.55
C TYR A 167 30.35 24.63 -32.01
N THR A 168 30.91 23.53 -31.52
CA THR A 168 30.18 22.58 -30.68
C THR A 168 29.78 23.25 -29.35
N ILE A 169 28.88 22.60 -28.60
CA ILE A 169 28.51 23.09 -27.27
C ILE A 169 29.72 23.15 -26.31
N ASP A 170 30.73 22.30 -26.54
CA ASP A 170 32.00 22.25 -25.77
C ASP A 170 32.99 23.31 -26.21
N GLY A 171 32.63 24.20 -27.14
CA GLY A 171 33.49 25.30 -27.63
C GLY A 171 34.48 24.91 -28.71
N VAL A 172 34.41 23.72 -29.29
CA VAL A 172 35.28 23.30 -30.39
C VAL A 172 34.79 23.89 -31.70
N ARG A 173 35.65 24.61 -32.43
CA ARG A 173 35.33 25.18 -33.76
C ARG A 173 35.13 24.07 -34.79
N ILE A 174 34.05 24.18 -35.56
CA ILE A 174 33.67 23.24 -36.62
C ILE A 174 33.43 23.99 -37.92
N ALA A 175 33.69 23.34 -39.05
CA ALA A 175 33.56 23.98 -40.38
C ALA A 175 32.07 24.18 -40.77
N GLN A 176 31.19 23.31 -40.31
CA GLN A 176 29.74 23.37 -40.53
C GLN A 176 29.01 22.87 -39.27
N PRO A 177 27.78 23.31 -39.02
CA PRO A 177 27.06 22.88 -37.84
C PRO A 177 26.71 21.39 -37.93
N ASN A 178 26.87 20.69 -36.82
CA ASN A 178 26.46 19.30 -36.67
C ASN A 178 24.96 19.19 -36.36
N LYS A 179 24.36 18.01 -36.60
CA LYS A 179 23.02 17.73 -36.13
C LYS A 179 22.96 17.91 -34.61
N GLY A 180 21.92 18.62 -34.13
CA GLY A 180 21.77 18.97 -32.73
C GLY A 180 22.09 20.44 -32.42
N ILE A 181 22.49 20.72 -31.19
CA ILE A 181 22.81 22.08 -30.72
C ILE A 181 24.21 22.50 -31.13
N ASN A 182 24.33 23.70 -31.71
CA ASN A 182 25.59 24.32 -32.04
C ASN A 182 25.62 25.78 -31.54
N ILE A 183 26.80 26.31 -31.37
CA ILE A 183 27.05 27.73 -31.07
C ILE A 183 27.51 28.42 -32.36
N VAL A 184 26.93 29.56 -32.66
CA VAL A 184 27.32 30.38 -33.80
C VAL A 184 27.81 31.73 -33.31
N LYS A 185 29.00 32.11 -33.72
CA LYS A 185 29.53 33.44 -33.54
C LYS A 185 29.35 34.23 -34.85
N MET A 186 28.63 35.33 -34.77
CA MET A 186 28.31 36.19 -35.90
C MET A 186 29.45 37.19 -36.14
N SER A 187 29.51 37.80 -37.35
CA SER A 187 30.50 38.82 -37.73
C SER A 187 30.50 40.05 -36.83
N ASP A 188 29.35 40.39 -36.23
CA ASP A 188 29.21 41.49 -35.27
C ASP A 188 29.73 41.15 -33.86
N GLY A 189 30.22 39.91 -33.66
CA GLY A 189 30.71 39.39 -32.40
C GLY A 189 29.61 38.81 -31.50
N SER A 190 28.33 38.86 -31.88
CA SER A 190 27.26 38.24 -31.12
C SER A 190 27.34 36.72 -31.20
N ILE A 191 26.89 36.06 -30.15
CA ILE A 191 26.89 34.60 -30.05
C ILE A 191 25.44 34.12 -29.95
N LYS A 192 25.09 33.13 -30.78
CA LYS A 192 23.77 32.54 -30.84
C LYS A 192 23.84 31.02 -30.68
N LYS A 193 22.86 30.42 -30.05
CA LYS A 193 22.67 28.99 -29.97
C LYS A 193 21.70 28.56 -31.06
N ILE A 194 22.04 27.57 -31.88
CA ILE A 194 21.20 27.08 -32.98
C ILE A 194 20.97 25.59 -32.84
N PHE A 195 19.86 25.12 -33.38
CA PHE A 195 19.54 23.68 -33.47
C PHE A 195 19.47 23.27 -34.95
N VAL A 196 20.25 22.25 -35.34
CA VAL A 196 20.23 21.67 -36.66
C VAL A 196 19.52 20.32 -36.63
N LYS A 197 18.45 20.16 -37.40
CA LYS A 197 17.61 18.96 -37.49
C LYS A 197 18.33 17.79 -38.19
#